data_e954edd766a9fea3c64b0134efdc5b25
#
_entry.id   e954edd766a9fea3c64b0134efdc5b25
#
_cell.length_a   1.000
_cell.length_b   1.000
_cell.length_c   1.000
_cell.angle_alpha   90.00
_cell.angle_beta   90.00
_cell.angle_gamma   90.00
#
_symmetry.space_group_name_H-M   'P 1'
#
loop_
_entity.id
_entity.type
_entity.pdbx_description
1 polymer ?
#
loop_
_entity_poly.entity_id
_entity_poly.type
_entity_poly.pdbx_seq_one_letter_code
_entity_poly.pdbx_strand_id
1 'polypeptide(L)'
;MPWTEKQEQVIKERDKTILVSAAAGSGKTATLVERIYQKMIDPEHPVDITSFLVVTFTKAAAAQMKEKLLKKLEEAQEQYPESEHIAKQNMLIQSADITTIDSFCLNIVKEYFSYLNLDPAVGIGDPGMLEMLKYDVMTAFFEEKYAQLQEQGDTEFGRLLEVFCDGKRDENLKDVLDKIYRQITSFPAPERFLEEARMGLQIDTAEDLNHAPWMQAMLDILHKKAAAAVQLAERCLVICEEPDGPNQYREQIESDIEKLQAIGQADSYAAMKGAIESKWATLSRKKFTGDKELQEACKTLRKEYKDEFDSKKLDSFKQSEAQILEDMQLLKTYLLPLLSLTEEFMTRFMEEKQKRKMLEFSDISHMAYQLVCAGYDEDGTAVPTEIGKTIANRYEEIYIDEYQDSNYLQEDILTAVSGKSRDVHNMFMVGDVKQSIYRFRMARPEIFVKKYNRYQAEGNDIKIRTES
;
A
#
# COMPACT_ATOMS: atom_id res chain seq x y z
N MET A 1 -15.11 -0.93 33.35
CA MET A 1 -16.24 -0.31 32.64
C MET A 1 -16.90 -1.39 31.80
N PRO A 2 -18.22 -1.42 31.66
CA PRO A 2 -18.86 -2.36 30.76
C PRO A 2 -18.43 -2.06 29.32
N TRP A 3 -18.32 -3.11 28.50
CA TRP A 3 -18.04 -2.99 27.08
C TRP A 3 -19.21 -2.31 26.36
N THR A 4 -18.93 -1.51 25.34
CA THR A 4 -19.96 -1.00 24.45
C THR A 4 -20.49 -2.14 23.56
N GLU A 5 -21.68 -1.98 22.99
CA GLU A 5 -22.30 -2.98 22.11
C GLU A 5 -21.36 -3.38 20.95
N LYS A 6 -20.66 -2.39 20.36
CA LYS A 6 -19.69 -2.64 19.28
C LYS A 6 -18.44 -3.37 19.76
N GLN A 7 -17.94 -3.05 20.95
CA GLN A 7 -16.83 -3.78 21.55
C GLN A 7 -17.24 -5.23 21.89
N GLU A 8 -18.45 -5.44 22.43
CA GLU A 8 -18.98 -6.80 22.65
C GLU A 8 -19.10 -7.58 21.33
N GLN A 9 -19.57 -6.95 20.26
CA GLN A 9 -19.62 -7.55 18.94
C GLN A 9 -18.20 -8.00 18.51
N VAL A 10 -17.20 -7.14 18.62
CA VAL A 10 -15.80 -7.45 18.29
C VAL A 10 -15.27 -8.63 19.12
N ILE A 11 -15.60 -8.70 20.41
CA ILE A 11 -15.16 -9.77 21.32
C ILE A 11 -15.83 -11.12 20.99
N LYS A 12 -17.14 -11.11 20.64
CA LYS A 12 -17.96 -12.32 20.50
C LYS A 12 -18.01 -12.91 19.09
N GLU A 13 -17.73 -12.11 18.05
CA GLU A 13 -17.81 -12.55 16.66
C GLU A 13 -16.80 -13.68 16.38
N ARG A 14 -17.21 -14.74 15.65
CA ARG A 14 -16.41 -15.93 15.35
C ARG A 14 -16.42 -16.24 13.85
N ASP A 15 -15.44 -16.99 13.38
CA ASP A 15 -15.36 -17.54 12.02
C ASP A 15 -15.47 -16.48 10.92
N LYS A 16 -14.88 -15.29 11.18
CA LYS A 16 -14.87 -14.14 10.25
C LYS A 16 -13.52 -13.45 10.22
N THR A 17 -13.21 -12.91 9.08
CA THR A 17 -12.15 -11.90 8.97
C THR A 17 -12.68 -10.53 9.39
N ILE A 18 -12.12 -9.94 10.42
CA ILE A 18 -12.63 -8.73 11.06
C ILE A 18 -11.65 -7.59 10.92
N LEU A 19 -12.10 -6.46 10.41
CA LEU A 19 -11.38 -5.19 10.42
C LEU A 19 -12.04 -4.21 11.39
N VAL A 20 -11.35 -3.90 12.47
CA VAL A 20 -11.81 -2.94 13.50
C VAL A 20 -11.18 -1.58 13.24
N SER A 21 -12.02 -0.59 12.93
CA SER A 21 -11.62 0.81 12.87
C SER A 21 -11.94 1.48 14.20
N ALA A 22 -10.92 1.87 14.96
CA ALA A 22 -11.08 2.30 16.34
C ALA A 22 -10.20 3.53 16.62
N ALA A 23 -10.82 4.63 17.08
CA ALA A 23 -10.12 5.86 17.40
C ALA A 23 -9.13 5.72 18.58
N ALA A 24 -8.25 6.72 18.76
CA ALA A 24 -7.37 6.78 19.93
C ALA A 24 -8.19 6.71 21.23
N GLY A 25 -7.75 5.90 22.19
CA GLY A 25 -8.43 5.76 23.48
C GLY A 25 -9.70 4.92 23.49
N SER A 26 -10.15 4.38 22.33
CA SER A 26 -11.35 3.53 22.24
C SER A 26 -11.17 2.11 22.80
N GLY A 27 -10.04 1.80 23.44
CA GLY A 27 -9.78 0.50 24.05
C GLY A 27 -9.36 -0.59 23.06
N LYS A 28 -8.80 -0.26 21.88
CA LYS A 28 -8.33 -1.24 20.85
C LYS A 28 -7.64 -2.46 21.44
N THR A 29 -6.52 -2.23 22.12
CA THR A 29 -5.72 -3.32 22.71
C THR A 29 -6.48 -4.06 23.82
N ALA A 30 -7.32 -3.38 24.59
CA ALA A 30 -8.13 -4.02 25.62
C ALA A 30 -9.18 -4.98 25.02
N THR A 31 -9.85 -4.57 23.94
CA THR A 31 -10.82 -5.40 23.22
C THR A 31 -10.14 -6.61 22.57
N LEU A 32 -8.95 -6.42 22.00
CA LEU A 32 -8.16 -7.50 21.41
C LEU A 32 -7.74 -8.52 22.46
N VAL A 33 -7.17 -8.06 23.59
CA VAL A 33 -6.79 -8.91 24.72
C VAL A 33 -8.00 -9.68 25.27
N GLU A 34 -9.14 -9.00 25.40
CA GLU A 34 -10.38 -9.64 25.88
C GLU A 34 -10.86 -10.73 24.91
N ARG A 35 -10.84 -10.47 23.59
CA ARG A 35 -11.22 -11.45 22.57
C ARG A 35 -10.36 -12.71 22.66
N ILE A 36 -9.03 -12.56 22.74
CA ILE A 36 -8.11 -13.70 22.90
C ILE A 36 -8.42 -14.46 24.19
N TYR A 37 -8.58 -13.73 25.29
CA TYR A 37 -8.87 -14.33 26.58
C TYR A 37 -10.18 -15.12 26.56
N GLN A 38 -11.26 -14.57 26.00
CA GLN A 38 -12.56 -15.24 25.90
C GLN A 38 -12.50 -16.52 25.04
N LYS A 39 -11.69 -16.54 24.01
CA LYS A 39 -11.45 -17.76 23.21
C LYS A 39 -10.67 -18.82 23.98
N MET A 40 -9.69 -18.42 24.79
CA MET A 40 -8.92 -19.36 25.60
C MET A 40 -9.78 -20.05 26.68
N ILE A 41 -10.70 -19.30 27.28
CA ILE A 41 -11.53 -19.83 28.38
C ILE A 41 -12.94 -20.30 27.94
N ASP A 42 -13.19 -20.35 26.64
CA ASP A 42 -14.48 -20.80 26.10
C ASP A 42 -14.80 -22.20 26.63
N PRO A 43 -15.96 -22.43 27.29
CA PRO A 43 -16.27 -23.72 27.91
C PRO A 43 -16.60 -24.82 26.90
N GLU A 44 -17.04 -24.46 25.69
CA GLU A 44 -17.41 -25.42 24.64
C GLU A 44 -16.26 -25.70 23.67
N HIS A 45 -15.52 -24.66 23.32
CA HIS A 45 -14.42 -24.70 22.33
C HIS A 45 -13.18 -23.92 22.79
N PRO A 46 -12.49 -24.37 23.86
CA PRO A 46 -11.31 -23.69 24.38
C PRO A 46 -10.16 -23.82 23.40
N VAL A 47 -9.49 -22.69 23.14
CA VAL A 47 -8.36 -22.60 22.20
C VAL A 47 -7.07 -22.40 22.95
N ASP A 48 -6.03 -23.16 22.61
CA ASP A 48 -4.69 -22.99 23.20
C ASP A 48 -4.08 -21.65 22.71
N ILE A 49 -3.44 -20.91 23.62
CA ILE A 49 -2.77 -19.64 23.30
C ILE A 49 -1.73 -19.79 22.19
N THR A 50 -1.11 -20.95 22.07
CA THR A 50 -0.14 -21.26 21.00
C THR A 50 -0.77 -21.44 19.62
N SER A 51 -2.10 -21.55 19.54
CA SER A 51 -2.84 -21.57 18.28
C SER A 51 -3.21 -20.16 17.79
N PHE A 52 -2.73 -19.12 18.46
CA PHE A 52 -2.89 -17.75 18.01
C PHE A 52 -1.55 -17.15 17.58
N LEU A 53 -1.58 -16.41 16.47
CA LEU A 53 -0.52 -15.48 16.08
C LEU A 53 -0.97 -14.07 16.45
N VAL A 54 -0.22 -13.39 17.29
CA VAL A 54 -0.51 -12.00 17.67
C VAL A 54 0.65 -11.12 17.24
N VAL A 55 0.41 -10.29 16.24
CA VAL A 55 1.41 -9.43 15.64
C VAL A 55 1.20 -7.99 16.07
N THR A 56 2.26 -7.36 16.57
CA THR A 56 2.28 -5.96 16.96
C THR A 56 3.39 -5.22 16.24
N PHE A 57 3.34 -3.89 16.25
CA PHE A 57 4.34 -3.05 15.59
C PHE A 57 5.64 -2.93 16.40
N THR A 58 5.58 -3.01 17.73
CA THR A 58 6.74 -2.85 18.60
C THR A 58 6.90 -3.99 19.59
N LYS A 59 8.17 -4.32 19.95
CA LYS A 59 8.46 -5.31 20.99
C LYS A 59 7.82 -4.95 22.34
N ALA A 60 7.76 -3.65 22.65
CA ALA A 60 7.12 -3.17 23.87
C ALA A 60 5.62 -3.46 23.89
N ALA A 61 4.91 -3.24 22.75
CA ALA A 61 3.50 -3.56 22.63
C ALA A 61 3.23 -5.07 22.76
N ALA A 62 4.06 -5.91 22.14
CA ALA A 62 3.98 -7.37 22.28
C ALA A 62 4.17 -7.82 23.74
N ALA A 63 5.17 -7.27 24.42
CA ALA A 63 5.42 -7.57 25.84
C ALA A 63 4.25 -7.14 26.74
N GLN A 64 3.72 -5.92 26.55
CA GLN A 64 2.54 -5.43 27.29
C GLN A 64 1.29 -6.29 27.04
N MET A 65 1.10 -6.75 25.81
CA MET A 65 -0.03 -7.62 25.48
C MET A 65 0.09 -8.97 26.18
N LYS A 66 1.29 -9.53 26.15
CA LYS A 66 1.60 -10.79 26.86
C LYS A 66 1.39 -10.66 28.37
N GLU A 67 1.83 -9.58 28.98
CA GLU A 67 1.63 -9.28 30.40
C GLU A 67 0.13 -9.16 30.77
N LYS A 68 -0.65 -8.45 29.93
CA LYS A 68 -2.10 -8.31 30.15
C LYS A 68 -2.83 -9.65 30.06
N LEU A 69 -2.46 -10.50 29.10
CA LEU A 69 -3.04 -11.84 28.96
C LEU A 69 -2.65 -12.72 30.14
N LEU A 70 -1.38 -12.68 30.55
CA LEU A 70 -0.90 -13.44 31.73
C LEU A 70 -1.69 -13.06 32.97
N LYS A 71 -1.84 -11.76 33.25
CA LYS A 71 -2.63 -11.28 34.41
C LYS A 71 -4.08 -11.79 34.39
N LYS A 72 -4.72 -11.78 33.20
CA LYS A 72 -6.10 -12.31 33.06
C LYS A 72 -6.18 -13.82 33.31
N LEU A 73 -5.17 -14.57 32.88
CA LEU A 73 -5.08 -16.01 33.12
C LEU A 73 -4.83 -16.31 34.61
N GLU A 74 -4.02 -15.52 35.30
CA GLU A 74 -3.80 -15.61 36.73
C GLU A 74 -5.10 -15.36 37.51
N GLU A 75 -5.82 -14.26 37.18
CA GLU A 75 -7.14 -13.95 37.75
C GLU A 75 -8.18 -15.07 37.49
N ALA A 76 -8.15 -15.66 36.28
CA ALA A 76 -9.02 -16.81 35.96
C ALA A 76 -8.64 -18.07 36.73
N GLN A 77 -7.33 -18.32 36.94
CA GLN A 77 -6.88 -19.48 37.74
C GLN A 77 -7.30 -19.36 39.21
N GLU A 78 -7.33 -18.14 39.77
CA GLU A 78 -7.85 -17.90 41.12
C GLU A 78 -9.36 -18.18 41.20
N GLN A 79 -10.14 -17.86 40.15
CA GLN A 79 -11.57 -18.11 40.07
C GLN A 79 -11.90 -19.59 39.82
N TYR A 80 -11.08 -20.30 39.06
CA TYR A 80 -11.23 -21.67 38.64
C TYR A 80 -9.97 -22.50 38.97
N PRO A 81 -9.64 -22.73 40.26
CA PRO A 81 -8.41 -23.38 40.69
C PRO A 81 -8.20 -24.78 40.13
N GLU A 82 -9.29 -25.51 39.92
CA GLU A 82 -9.31 -26.91 39.44
C GLU A 82 -9.22 -27.02 37.90
N SER A 83 -9.17 -25.89 37.17
CA SER A 83 -9.11 -25.91 35.72
C SER A 83 -7.69 -26.23 35.22
N GLU A 84 -7.50 -27.48 34.81
CA GLU A 84 -6.25 -27.92 34.17
C GLU A 84 -5.96 -27.14 32.88
N HIS A 85 -6.98 -26.75 32.11
CA HIS A 85 -6.80 -25.99 30.90
C HIS A 85 -6.23 -24.61 31.18
N ILE A 86 -6.77 -23.84 32.15
CA ILE A 86 -6.24 -22.50 32.48
C ILE A 86 -4.82 -22.62 33.02
N ALA A 87 -4.52 -23.61 33.85
CA ALA A 87 -3.16 -23.88 34.32
C ALA A 87 -2.19 -24.16 33.15
N LYS A 88 -2.63 -24.95 32.16
CA LYS A 88 -1.87 -25.19 30.93
C LYS A 88 -1.59 -23.89 30.16
N GLN A 89 -2.60 -23.01 30.01
CA GLN A 89 -2.44 -21.74 29.27
C GLN A 89 -1.41 -20.82 29.97
N ASN A 90 -1.40 -20.77 31.31
CA ASN A 90 -0.40 -20.03 32.09
C ASN A 90 1.03 -20.49 31.80
N MET A 91 1.24 -21.78 31.55
CA MET A 91 2.56 -22.31 31.15
C MET A 91 2.87 -22.00 29.69
N LEU A 92 1.90 -22.13 28.79
CA LEU A 92 2.10 -21.99 27.35
C LEU A 92 2.29 -20.55 26.88
N ILE A 93 1.84 -19.55 27.63
CA ILE A 93 1.90 -18.15 27.21
C ILE A 93 3.33 -17.67 26.90
N GLN A 94 4.34 -18.28 27.54
CA GLN A 94 5.72 -17.93 27.26
C GLN A 94 6.21 -18.37 25.88
N SER A 95 5.65 -19.45 25.36
CA SER A 95 5.93 -19.99 24.02
C SER A 95 4.95 -19.51 22.94
N ALA A 96 3.95 -18.71 23.30
CA ALA A 96 2.94 -18.19 22.36
C ALA A 96 3.56 -17.16 21.40
N ASP A 97 3.10 -17.18 20.16
CA ASP A 97 3.53 -16.25 19.10
C ASP A 97 2.88 -14.87 19.27
N ILE A 98 3.23 -14.19 20.38
CA ILE A 98 2.88 -12.78 20.63
C ILE A 98 4.14 -11.96 20.39
N THR A 99 4.28 -11.38 19.19
CA THR A 99 5.57 -10.88 18.71
C THR A 99 5.42 -9.72 17.72
N THR A 100 6.53 -9.14 17.27
CA THR A 100 6.51 -8.21 16.13
C THR A 100 6.53 -8.98 14.81
N ILE A 101 6.04 -8.36 13.73
CA ILE A 101 6.06 -8.98 12.40
C ILE A 101 7.50 -9.36 12.00
N ASP A 102 8.48 -8.50 12.30
CA ASP A 102 9.88 -8.75 11.97
C ASP A 102 10.43 -9.98 12.72
N SER A 103 10.05 -10.13 14.01
CA SER A 103 10.44 -11.31 14.80
C SER A 103 9.76 -12.57 14.30
N PHE A 104 8.50 -12.48 13.87
CA PHE A 104 7.78 -13.59 13.24
C PHE A 104 8.48 -14.03 11.94
N CYS A 105 8.81 -13.08 11.05
CA CYS A 105 9.57 -13.37 9.84
C CYS A 105 10.93 -14.03 10.15
N LEU A 106 11.65 -13.51 11.15
CA LEU A 106 12.92 -14.10 11.57
C LEU A 106 12.76 -15.55 12.06
N ASN A 107 11.69 -15.86 12.79
CA ASN A 107 11.41 -17.22 13.25
C ASN A 107 11.15 -18.16 12.07
N ILE A 108 10.37 -17.71 11.07
CA ILE A 108 10.15 -18.49 9.82
C ILE A 108 11.50 -18.76 9.12
N VAL A 109 12.30 -17.71 8.90
CA VAL A 109 13.60 -17.85 8.24
C VAL A 109 14.52 -18.82 9.01
N LYS A 110 14.54 -18.73 10.34
CA LYS A 110 15.34 -19.65 11.19
C LYS A 110 14.83 -21.09 11.16
N GLU A 111 13.52 -21.30 11.06
CA GLU A 111 12.93 -22.64 11.00
C GLU A 111 13.21 -23.31 9.64
N TYR A 112 13.21 -22.52 8.55
CA TYR A 112 13.31 -23.01 7.17
C TYR A 112 14.60 -22.55 6.46
N PHE A 113 15.67 -22.19 7.18
CA PHE A 113 16.91 -21.64 6.63
C PHE A 113 17.55 -22.51 5.52
N SER A 114 17.38 -23.82 5.60
CA SER A 114 17.92 -24.76 4.62
C SER A 114 17.32 -24.60 3.21
N TYR A 115 16.08 -24.16 3.12
CA TYR A 115 15.43 -23.89 1.82
C TYR A 115 15.98 -22.63 1.13
N LEU A 116 16.61 -21.73 1.90
CA LEU A 116 17.22 -20.50 1.42
C LEU A 116 18.74 -20.62 1.21
N ASN A 117 19.32 -21.78 1.45
CA ASN A 117 20.78 -22.00 1.45
C ASN A 117 21.53 -20.99 2.36
N LEU A 118 20.92 -20.60 3.49
CA LEU A 118 21.50 -19.66 4.44
C LEU A 118 22.37 -20.37 5.47
N ASP A 119 23.41 -19.68 5.94
CA ASP A 119 24.13 -20.08 7.14
C ASP A 119 23.22 -19.91 8.38
N PRO A 120 23.03 -20.95 9.22
CA PRO A 120 22.21 -20.87 10.42
C PRO A 120 22.63 -19.76 11.41
N ALA A 121 23.87 -19.30 11.33
CA ALA A 121 24.42 -18.24 12.18
C ALA A 121 24.05 -16.81 11.69
N VAL A 122 23.34 -16.70 10.56
CA VAL A 122 22.87 -15.42 10.04
C VAL A 122 21.79 -14.84 10.96
N GLY A 123 21.90 -13.55 11.25
CA GLY A 123 20.94 -12.83 12.07
C GLY A 123 20.76 -11.38 11.62
N ILE A 124 19.90 -10.68 12.36
CA ILE A 124 19.70 -9.25 12.13
C ILE A 124 20.94 -8.50 12.63
N GLY A 125 21.56 -7.72 11.75
CA GLY A 125 22.71 -6.90 12.09
C GLY A 125 22.35 -5.69 12.95
N ASP A 126 23.33 -5.18 13.67
CA ASP A 126 23.18 -3.88 14.32
C ASP A 126 22.97 -2.78 13.27
N PRO A 127 21.97 -1.89 13.43
CA PRO A 127 21.68 -0.85 12.44
C PRO A 127 22.88 0.06 12.11
N GLY A 128 23.69 0.40 13.11
CA GLY A 128 24.88 1.23 12.89
C GLY A 128 25.95 0.50 12.08
N MET A 129 26.14 -0.80 12.36
CA MET A 129 27.07 -1.63 11.58
C MET A 129 26.60 -1.85 10.14
N LEU A 130 25.28 -2.02 9.94
CA LEU A 130 24.69 -2.16 8.60
C LEU A 130 24.81 -0.87 7.78
N GLU A 131 24.61 0.29 8.38
CA GLU A 131 24.81 1.59 7.69
C GLU A 131 26.29 1.80 7.34
N MET A 132 27.22 1.44 8.23
CA MET A 132 28.66 1.48 7.91
C MET A 132 29.01 0.52 6.78
N LEU A 133 28.51 -0.71 6.81
CA LEU A 133 28.72 -1.68 5.75
C LEU A 133 28.19 -1.17 4.42
N LYS A 134 26.97 -0.60 4.41
CA LYS A 134 26.35 -0.03 3.21
C LYS A 134 27.20 1.09 2.63
N TYR A 135 27.72 1.97 3.47
CA TYR A 135 28.62 3.05 3.06
C TYR A 135 29.94 2.51 2.45
N ASP A 136 30.55 1.51 3.09
CA ASP A 136 31.79 0.87 2.61
C ASP A 136 31.55 0.21 1.24
N VAL A 137 30.47 -0.56 1.11
CA VAL A 137 30.09 -1.23 -0.15
C VAL A 137 29.79 -0.20 -1.25
N MET A 138 29.04 0.85 -0.93
CA MET A 138 28.72 1.93 -1.87
C MET A 138 30.01 2.63 -2.36
N THR A 139 30.94 2.90 -1.46
CA THR A 139 32.21 3.55 -1.79
C THR A 139 33.06 2.66 -2.70
N ALA A 140 33.26 1.40 -2.35
CA ALA A 140 34.03 0.45 -3.17
C ALA A 140 33.36 0.22 -4.54
N PHE A 141 32.04 0.16 -4.58
CA PHE A 141 31.27 0.03 -5.80
C PHE A 141 31.48 1.20 -6.75
N PHE A 142 31.44 2.44 -6.25
CA PHE A 142 31.69 3.63 -7.04
C PHE A 142 33.16 3.73 -7.51
N GLU A 143 34.12 3.37 -6.68
CA GLU A 143 35.55 3.32 -7.08
C GLU A 143 35.75 2.37 -8.26
N GLU A 144 35.11 1.21 -8.25
CA GLU A 144 35.17 0.26 -9.38
C GLU A 144 34.49 0.84 -10.63
N LYS A 145 33.33 1.49 -10.50
CA LYS A 145 32.64 2.14 -11.62
C LYS A 145 33.49 3.29 -12.23
N TYR A 146 34.19 4.04 -11.41
CA TYR A 146 35.15 5.03 -11.89
C TYR A 146 36.34 4.43 -12.64
N ALA A 147 36.87 3.29 -12.18
CA ALA A 147 37.92 2.56 -12.87
C ALA A 147 37.41 2.04 -14.24
N GLN A 148 36.22 1.46 -14.29
CA GLN A 148 35.58 1.02 -15.54
C GLN A 148 35.37 2.20 -16.52
N LEU A 149 34.92 3.34 -16.02
CA LEU A 149 34.77 4.57 -16.83
C LEU A 149 36.10 5.01 -17.46
N GLN A 150 37.19 4.92 -16.71
CA GLN A 150 38.54 5.33 -17.21
C GLN A 150 39.10 4.32 -18.21
N GLU A 151 38.90 3.02 -17.99
CA GLU A 151 39.51 1.97 -18.83
C GLU A 151 38.69 1.65 -20.09
N GLN A 152 37.37 1.61 -19.95
CA GLN A 152 36.46 1.12 -21.00
C GLN A 152 35.60 2.23 -21.61
N GLY A 153 35.58 3.42 -21.01
CA GLY A 153 34.73 4.52 -21.45
C GLY A 153 33.24 4.25 -21.18
N ASP A 154 32.88 3.79 -19.97
CA ASP A 154 31.47 3.55 -19.57
C ASP A 154 30.66 4.84 -19.70
N THR A 155 29.96 4.95 -20.82
CA THR A 155 29.17 6.13 -21.16
C THR A 155 27.88 6.21 -20.37
N GLU A 156 27.39 5.10 -19.81
CA GLU A 156 26.14 5.07 -19.02
C GLU A 156 26.38 5.65 -17.63
N PHE A 157 27.40 5.15 -16.92
CA PHE A 157 27.79 5.71 -15.63
C PHE A 157 28.24 7.17 -15.74
N GLY A 158 29.03 7.50 -16.79
CA GLY A 158 29.44 8.87 -17.07
C GLY A 158 28.26 9.83 -17.24
N ARG A 159 27.24 9.45 -17.99
CA ARG A 159 26.01 10.24 -18.15
C ARG A 159 25.26 10.43 -16.83
N LEU A 160 25.18 9.40 -15.96
CA LEU A 160 24.58 9.55 -14.64
C LEU A 160 25.34 10.56 -13.78
N LEU A 161 26.68 10.54 -13.83
CA LEU A 161 27.51 11.55 -13.13
C LEU A 161 27.23 12.95 -13.64
N GLU A 162 27.10 13.15 -14.96
CA GLU A 162 26.80 14.47 -15.54
C GLU A 162 25.47 15.05 -15.07
N VAL A 163 24.46 14.21 -14.88
CA VAL A 163 23.10 14.65 -14.51
C VAL A 163 22.93 14.78 -13.00
N PHE A 164 23.44 13.80 -12.24
CA PHE A 164 23.16 13.73 -10.80
C PHE A 164 24.25 14.32 -9.92
N CYS A 165 25.45 14.59 -10.48
CA CYS A 165 26.56 15.10 -9.71
C CYS A 165 26.82 16.57 -10.00
N ASP A 166 27.03 17.36 -8.95
CA ASP A 166 27.39 18.76 -9.04
C ASP A 166 28.92 18.90 -8.91
N GLY A 167 29.59 19.00 -10.06
CA GLY A 167 31.04 19.10 -10.12
C GLY A 167 31.75 17.76 -9.78
N LYS A 168 32.54 17.73 -8.70
CA LYS A 168 33.34 16.55 -8.29
C LYS A 168 32.68 15.68 -7.22
N ARG A 169 31.43 15.96 -6.84
CA ARG A 169 30.77 15.30 -5.75
C ARG A 169 29.74 14.32 -6.28
N ASP A 170 29.93 13.03 -5.99
CA ASP A 170 29.04 11.95 -6.35
C ASP A 170 28.02 11.58 -5.27
N GLU A 171 28.02 12.33 -4.15
CA GLU A 171 27.09 12.08 -3.02
C GLU A 171 25.63 12.12 -3.46
N ASN A 172 25.26 13.02 -4.39
CA ASN A 172 23.88 13.09 -4.86
C ASN A 172 23.45 11.81 -5.58
N LEU A 173 24.31 11.21 -6.40
CA LEU A 173 24.00 9.96 -7.08
C LEU A 173 23.93 8.79 -6.08
N LYS A 174 24.83 8.75 -5.10
CA LYS A 174 24.78 7.77 -3.99
C LYS A 174 23.50 7.89 -3.18
N ASP A 175 23.07 9.11 -2.87
CA ASP A 175 21.82 9.38 -2.16
C ASP A 175 20.59 8.95 -2.99
N VAL A 176 20.60 9.16 -4.29
CA VAL A 176 19.53 8.70 -5.18
C VAL A 176 19.48 7.17 -5.20
N LEU A 177 20.64 6.50 -5.32
CA LEU A 177 20.72 5.05 -5.25
C LEU A 177 20.15 4.52 -3.93
N ASP A 178 20.56 5.09 -2.78
CA ASP A 178 20.05 4.67 -1.47
C ASP A 178 18.53 4.85 -1.35
N LYS A 179 17.99 5.96 -1.86
CA LYS A 179 16.54 6.19 -1.90
C LYS A 179 15.81 5.16 -2.75
N ILE A 180 16.34 4.86 -3.93
CA ILE A 180 15.75 3.85 -4.83
C ILE A 180 15.85 2.47 -4.18
N TYR A 181 17.01 2.10 -3.62
CA TYR A 181 17.21 0.87 -2.87
C TYR A 181 16.15 0.68 -1.78
N ARG A 182 15.99 1.68 -0.89
CA ARG A 182 14.99 1.65 0.18
C ARG A 182 13.55 1.53 -0.35
N GLN A 183 13.25 2.21 -1.47
CA GLN A 183 11.93 2.14 -2.08
C GLN A 183 11.67 0.75 -2.65
N ILE A 184 12.61 0.17 -3.40
CA ILE A 184 12.49 -1.15 -4.02
C ILE A 184 12.33 -2.24 -2.94
N THR A 185 13.16 -2.18 -1.89
CA THR A 185 13.10 -3.16 -0.78
C THR A 185 11.85 -3.06 0.09
N SER A 186 10.98 -2.06 -0.15
CA SER A 186 9.66 -2.00 0.50
C SER A 186 8.56 -2.79 -0.23
N PHE A 187 8.82 -3.27 -1.45
CA PHE A 187 7.89 -4.09 -2.22
C PHE A 187 8.12 -5.59 -1.99
N PRO A 188 7.09 -6.43 -2.12
CA PRO A 188 7.20 -7.87 -1.87
C PRO A 188 8.18 -8.60 -2.80
N ALA A 189 8.28 -8.17 -4.05
CA ALA A 189 9.15 -8.75 -5.07
C ALA A 189 10.00 -7.65 -5.73
N PRO A 190 11.18 -7.32 -5.18
CA PRO A 190 12.07 -6.27 -5.70
C PRO A 190 12.47 -6.45 -7.16
N GLU A 191 12.78 -7.67 -7.58
CA GLU A 191 13.16 -8.00 -8.96
C GLU A 191 12.01 -7.72 -9.93
N ARG A 192 10.81 -8.13 -9.57
CA ARG A 192 9.60 -7.87 -10.36
C ARG A 192 9.32 -6.37 -10.47
N PHE A 193 9.50 -5.63 -9.37
CA PHE A 193 9.35 -4.18 -9.40
C PHE A 193 10.33 -3.52 -10.38
N LEU A 194 11.60 -3.96 -10.37
CA LEU A 194 12.63 -3.46 -11.32
C LEU A 194 12.25 -3.78 -12.77
N GLU A 195 11.76 -4.99 -13.03
CA GLU A 195 11.30 -5.41 -14.35
C GLU A 195 10.10 -4.59 -14.83
N GLU A 196 9.08 -4.42 -14.00
CA GLU A 196 7.91 -3.57 -14.29
C GLU A 196 8.32 -2.10 -14.51
N ALA A 197 9.28 -1.58 -13.72
CA ALA A 197 9.82 -0.24 -13.92
C ALA A 197 10.54 -0.10 -15.28
N ARG A 198 11.35 -1.10 -15.67
CA ARG A 198 11.98 -1.13 -16.99
C ARG A 198 10.96 -1.19 -18.13
N MET A 199 9.95 -2.06 -18.01
CA MET A 199 8.87 -2.15 -18.99
C MET A 199 8.09 -0.84 -19.09
N GLY A 200 7.81 -0.18 -17.96
CA GLY A 200 7.14 1.11 -17.92
C GLY A 200 7.90 2.26 -18.58
N LEU A 201 9.22 2.10 -18.82
CA LEU A 201 10.04 3.04 -19.57
C LEU A 201 10.09 2.71 -21.08
N GLN A 202 9.59 1.56 -21.55
CA GLN A 202 9.57 1.17 -22.95
C GLN A 202 8.38 1.84 -23.68
N ILE A 203 8.43 3.17 -23.79
CA ILE A 203 7.42 4.00 -24.48
C ILE A 203 8.11 4.66 -25.65
N ASP A 204 8.01 4.02 -26.81
CA ASP A 204 8.68 4.43 -28.04
C ASP A 204 7.68 4.98 -29.08
N THR A 205 6.39 4.63 -28.95
CA THR A 205 5.33 5.01 -29.88
C THR A 205 4.13 5.62 -29.15
N ALA A 206 3.25 6.29 -29.90
CA ALA A 206 1.97 6.79 -29.39
C ALA A 206 1.10 5.65 -28.84
N GLU A 207 1.17 4.46 -29.43
CA GLU A 207 0.46 3.28 -28.98
C GLU A 207 0.98 2.82 -27.60
N ASP A 208 2.31 2.74 -27.42
CA ASP A 208 2.91 2.41 -26.12
C ASP A 208 2.51 3.44 -25.05
N LEU A 209 2.54 4.74 -25.41
CA LEU A 209 2.13 5.82 -24.51
C LEU A 209 0.69 5.64 -24.05
N ASN A 210 -0.22 5.37 -24.98
CA ASN A 210 -1.63 5.21 -24.67
C ASN A 210 -1.94 3.94 -23.87
N HIS A 211 -1.14 2.88 -24.01
CA HIS A 211 -1.28 1.64 -23.23
C HIS A 211 -0.50 1.66 -21.90
N ALA A 212 0.32 2.68 -21.65
CA ALA A 212 1.05 2.79 -20.39
C ALA A 212 0.08 2.81 -19.19
N PRO A 213 0.31 2.01 -18.12
CA PRO A 213 -0.62 1.93 -16.99
C PRO A 213 -0.91 3.27 -16.32
N TRP A 214 0.08 4.15 -16.25
CA TRP A 214 -0.09 5.49 -15.69
C TRP A 214 -0.92 6.41 -16.59
N MET A 215 -0.83 6.25 -17.91
CA MET A 215 -1.67 6.98 -18.88
C MET A 215 -3.11 6.52 -18.76
N GLN A 216 -3.35 5.22 -18.75
CA GLN A 216 -4.69 4.65 -18.55
C GLN A 216 -5.32 5.12 -17.24
N ALA A 217 -4.57 5.08 -16.14
CA ALA A 217 -5.05 5.59 -14.85
C ALA A 217 -5.41 7.09 -14.89
N MET A 218 -4.63 7.90 -15.63
CA MET A 218 -4.92 9.32 -15.83
C MET A 218 -6.19 9.52 -16.66
N LEU A 219 -6.37 8.78 -17.75
CA LEU A 219 -7.57 8.83 -18.57
C LEU A 219 -8.80 8.42 -17.75
N ASP A 220 -8.72 7.34 -16.96
CA ASP A 220 -9.81 6.89 -16.08
C ASP A 220 -10.27 7.95 -15.07
N ILE A 221 -9.31 8.68 -14.50
CA ILE A 221 -9.62 9.78 -13.57
C ILE A 221 -10.40 10.88 -14.31
N LEU A 222 -9.98 11.24 -15.52
CA LEU A 222 -10.64 12.27 -16.31
C LEU A 222 -12.01 11.82 -16.83
N HIS A 223 -12.17 10.56 -17.19
CA HIS A 223 -13.48 9.98 -17.55
C HIS A 223 -14.47 10.08 -16.39
N LYS A 224 -14.06 9.73 -15.16
CA LYS A 224 -14.91 9.87 -13.97
C LYS A 224 -15.28 11.32 -13.69
N LYS A 225 -14.32 12.25 -13.85
CA LYS A 225 -14.57 13.69 -13.72
C LYS A 225 -15.53 14.19 -14.81
N ALA A 226 -15.37 13.74 -16.05
CA ALA A 226 -16.24 14.09 -17.16
C ALA A 226 -17.67 13.60 -16.92
N ALA A 227 -17.86 12.38 -16.44
CA ALA A 227 -19.18 11.84 -16.09
C ALA A 227 -19.88 12.69 -15.01
N ALA A 228 -19.14 13.09 -13.95
CA ALA A 228 -19.68 13.99 -12.92
C ALA A 228 -20.01 15.38 -13.47
N ALA A 229 -19.17 15.91 -14.38
CA ALA A 229 -19.39 17.20 -15.03
C ALA A 229 -20.62 17.18 -15.95
N VAL A 230 -20.88 16.07 -16.66
CA VAL A 230 -22.10 15.87 -17.44
C VAL A 230 -23.34 15.98 -16.55
N GLN A 231 -23.35 15.35 -15.37
CA GLN A 231 -24.47 15.46 -14.43
C GLN A 231 -24.71 16.92 -13.98
N LEU A 232 -23.64 17.70 -13.76
CA LEU A 232 -23.78 19.12 -13.43
C LEU A 232 -24.35 19.92 -14.61
N ALA A 233 -23.92 19.62 -15.84
CA ALA A 233 -24.44 20.27 -17.04
C ALA A 233 -25.91 19.89 -17.31
N GLU A 234 -26.32 18.64 -17.10
CA GLU A 234 -27.72 18.21 -17.15
C GLU A 234 -28.60 18.95 -16.13
N ARG A 235 -28.08 19.17 -14.90
CA ARG A 235 -28.78 20.03 -13.93
C ARG A 235 -28.92 21.47 -14.44
N CYS A 236 -27.91 22.01 -15.14
CA CYS A 236 -28.06 23.32 -15.79
C CYS A 236 -29.19 23.31 -16.85
N LEU A 237 -29.36 22.23 -17.62
CA LEU A 237 -30.50 22.12 -18.57
C LEU A 237 -31.83 22.12 -17.86
N VAL A 238 -31.97 21.39 -16.75
CA VAL A 238 -33.21 21.43 -15.94
C VAL A 238 -33.51 22.85 -15.49
N ILE A 239 -32.50 23.59 -14.97
CA ILE A 239 -32.66 25.01 -14.59
C ILE A 239 -33.07 25.89 -15.79
N CYS A 240 -32.52 25.60 -16.97
CA CYS A 240 -32.91 26.34 -18.18
C CYS A 240 -34.36 26.12 -18.60
N GLU A 241 -34.96 25.00 -18.28
CA GLU A 241 -36.35 24.61 -18.62
C GLU A 241 -37.37 25.04 -17.55
N GLU A 242 -36.90 25.49 -16.37
CA GLU A 242 -37.82 26.02 -15.36
C GLU A 242 -38.62 27.24 -15.87
N PRO A 243 -39.87 27.46 -15.40
CA PRO A 243 -40.56 28.70 -15.62
C PRO A 243 -39.66 29.87 -15.15
N ASP A 244 -39.50 30.87 -15.96
CA ASP A 244 -38.60 32.00 -15.75
C ASP A 244 -37.08 31.63 -15.69
N GLY A 245 -36.71 30.40 -16.07
CA GLY A 245 -35.33 29.94 -16.21
C GLY A 245 -34.58 30.52 -17.41
N PRO A 246 -33.25 30.44 -17.47
CA PRO A 246 -32.42 31.03 -18.54
C PRO A 246 -32.40 30.14 -19.81
N ASN A 247 -33.55 29.87 -20.40
CA ASN A 247 -33.68 29.00 -21.59
C ASN A 247 -32.79 29.46 -22.78
N GLN A 248 -32.39 30.72 -22.79
CA GLN A 248 -31.43 31.22 -23.78
C GLN A 248 -30.02 30.61 -23.70
N TYR A 249 -29.70 29.85 -22.63
CA TYR A 249 -28.42 29.15 -22.43
C TYR A 249 -28.46 27.69 -22.86
N ARG A 250 -29.64 27.13 -23.16
CA ARG A 250 -29.85 25.72 -23.45
C ARG A 250 -28.91 25.18 -24.53
N GLU A 251 -28.87 25.76 -25.70
CA GLU A 251 -28.00 25.32 -26.81
C GLU A 251 -26.53 25.29 -26.43
N GLN A 252 -26.10 26.25 -25.61
CA GLN A 252 -24.70 26.31 -25.15
C GLN A 252 -24.37 25.25 -24.08
N ILE A 253 -25.35 24.91 -23.25
CA ILE A 253 -25.18 23.82 -22.27
C ILE A 253 -25.20 22.46 -22.98
N GLU A 254 -26.08 22.27 -23.99
CA GLU A 254 -26.10 21.07 -24.83
C GLU A 254 -24.74 20.87 -25.53
N SER A 255 -24.16 21.93 -26.10
CA SER A 255 -22.83 21.90 -26.69
C SER A 255 -21.71 21.62 -25.65
N ASP A 256 -21.86 22.13 -24.41
CA ASP A 256 -20.91 21.81 -23.33
C ASP A 256 -21.03 20.32 -22.95
N ILE A 257 -22.21 19.71 -22.93
CA ILE A 257 -22.42 18.28 -22.71
C ILE A 257 -21.73 17.45 -23.80
N GLU A 258 -21.88 17.81 -25.06
CA GLU A 258 -21.21 17.13 -26.18
C GLU A 258 -19.69 17.14 -26.00
N LYS A 259 -19.10 18.28 -25.58
CA LYS A 259 -17.68 18.39 -25.25
C LYS A 259 -17.29 17.49 -24.07
N LEU A 260 -18.06 17.49 -23.00
CA LEU A 260 -17.80 16.66 -21.82
C LEU A 260 -17.92 15.16 -22.16
N GLN A 261 -18.86 14.78 -23.01
CA GLN A 261 -18.99 13.42 -23.52
C GLN A 261 -17.78 13.03 -24.39
N ALA A 262 -17.29 13.95 -25.25
CA ALA A 262 -16.07 13.71 -26.01
C ALA A 262 -14.83 13.50 -25.09
N ILE A 263 -14.72 14.23 -23.97
CA ILE A 263 -13.70 14.01 -22.95
C ILE A 263 -13.91 12.62 -22.30
N GLY A 264 -15.14 12.26 -21.95
CA GLY A 264 -15.49 10.98 -21.35
C GLY A 264 -15.27 9.75 -22.24
N GLN A 265 -15.15 9.95 -23.57
CA GLN A 265 -14.97 8.89 -24.57
C GLN A 265 -13.54 8.87 -25.16
N ALA A 266 -12.68 9.81 -24.79
CA ALA A 266 -11.32 9.91 -25.33
C ALA A 266 -10.46 8.71 -24.85
N ASP A 267 -10.02 7.89 -25.78
CA ASP A 267 -9.27 6.65 -25.53
C ASP A 267 -7.75 6.80 -25.63
N SER A 268 -7.27 7.99 -25.95
CA SER A 268 -5.86 8.29 -26.16
C SER A 268 -5.49 9.69 -25.65
N TYR A 269 -4.19 9.90 -25.42
CA TYR A 269 -3.67 11.20 -25.03
C TYR A 269 -4.06 12.30 -26.03
N ALA A 270 -3.88 12.04 -27.34
CA ALA A 270 -4.18 13.01 -28.38
C ALA A 270 -5.67 13.35 -28.44
N ALA A 271 -6.56 12.34 -28.34
CA ALA A 271 -8.00 12.54 -28.32
C ALA A 271 -8.43 13.33 -27.08
N MET A 272 -7.92 12.96 -25.90
CA MET A 272 -8.18 13.66 -24.62
C MET A 272 -7.74 15.11 -24.68
N LYS A 273 -6.50 15.37 -25.12
CA LYS A 273 -5.97 16.73 -25.32
C LYS A 273 -6.84 17.54 -26.26
N GLY A 274 -7.18 17.00 -27.42
CA GLY A 274 -8.05 17.66 -28.41
C GLY A 274 -9.42 18.01 -27.84
N ALA A 275 -10.04 17.10 -27.10
CA ALA A 275 -11.33 17.33 -26.44
C ALA A 275 -11.24 18.42 -25.36
N ILE A 276 -10.19 18.42 -24.52
CA ILE A 276 -9.96 19.46 -23.49
C ILE A 276 -9.71 20.83 -24.12
N GLU A 277 -8.89 20.92 -25.17
CA GLU A 277 -8.54 22.18 -25.86
C GLU A 277 -9.67 22.73 -26.74
N SER A 278 -10.67 21.93 -27.08
CA SER A 278 -11.82 22.40 -27.85
C SER A 278 -12.52 23.55 -27.11
N LYS A 279 -13.08 24.48 -27.86
CA LYS A 279 -13.66 25.71 -27.28
C LYS A 279 -14.99 25.43 -26.60
N TRP A 280 -15.14 25.97 -25.39
CA TRP A 280 -16.43 26.05 -24.73
C TRP A 280 -17.39 27.01 -25.47
N ALA A 281 -18.65 26.66 -25.55
CA ALA A 281 -19.66 27.54 -26.12
C ALA A 281 -19.76 28.86 -25.33
N THR A 282 -19.97 29.96 -26.03
CA THR A 282 -20.14 31.27 -25.39
C THR A 282 -21.61 31.49 -25.03
N LEU A 283 -21.94 31.72 -23.75
CA LEU A 283 -23.30 31.96 -23.32
C LEU A 283 -23.94 33.11 -24.08
N SER A 284 -25.24 32.96 -24.40
CA SER A 284 -26.05 33.99 -25.05
C SER A 284 -25.97 35.31 -24.31
N ARG A 285 -25.77 36.40 -25.06
CA ARG A 285 -25.76 37.79 -24.53
C ARG A 285 -27.13 38.47 -24.64
N LYS A 286 -28.19 37.74 -25.04
CA LYS A 286 -29.54 38.28 -25.06
C LYS A 286 -29.98 38.75 -23.69
N LYS A 287 -30.71 39.83 -23.62
CA LYS A 287 -31.22 40.38 -22.36
C LYS A 287 -32.14 39.35 -21.69
N PHE A 288 -31.79 38.96 -20.48
CA PHE A 288 -32.58 38.03 -19.69
C PHE A 288 -33.58 38.78 -18.81
N THR A 289 -34.85 38.37 -18.80
CA THR A 289 -35.95 39.00 -18.09
C THR A 289 -36.58 38.05 -17.05
N GLY A 290 -36.09 36.82 -16.92
CA GLY A 290 -36.59 35.84 -15.97
C GLY A 290 -35.93 35.95 -14.60
N ASP A 291 -35.93 34.84 -13.85
CA ASP A 291 -35.38 34.75 -12.49
C ASP A 291 -33.86 34.82 -12.48
N LYS A 292 -33.33 35.85 -11.81
CA LYS A 292 -31.88 36.04 -11.68
C LYS A 292 -31.16 35.00 -10.80
N GLU A 293 -31.86 34.42 -9.82
CA GLU A 293 -31.28 33.38 -8.95
C GLU A 293 -31.07 32.10 -9.78
N LEU A 294 -32.05 31.69 -10.61
CA LEU A 294 -31.89 30.57 -11.52
C LEU A 294 -30.77 30.80 -12.54
N GLN A 295 -30.67 32.05 -13.05
CA GLN A 295 -29.57 32.41 -13.94
C GLN A 295 -28.19 32.26 -13.31
N GLU A 296 -28.01 32.76 -12.09
CA GLU A 296 -26.73 32.66 -11.38
C GLU A 296 -26.44 31.24 -10.93
N ALA A 297 -27.44 30.45 -10.53
CA ALA A 297 -27.27 29.03 -10.25
C ALA A 297 -26.73 28.26 -11.46
N CYS A 298 -27.32 28.47 -12.64
CA CYS A 298 -26.84 27.87 -13.89
C CYS A 298 -25.40 28.28 -14.23
N LYS A 299 -25.04 29.57 -14.07
CA LYS A 299 -23.69 30.06 -14.32
C LYS A 299 -22.67 29.46 -13.32
N THR A 300 -23.07 29.30 -12.06
CA THR A 300 -22.22 28.73 -11.03
C THR A 300 -21.90 27.26 -11.33
N LEU A 301 -22.90 26.43 -11.59
CA LEU A 301 -22.71 25.04 -11.99
C LEU A 301 -21.84 24.93 -13.26
N ARG A 302 -22.13 25.79 -14.26
CA ARG A 302 -21.33 25.84 -15.48
C ARG A 302 -19.87 26.18 -15.22
N LYS A 303 -19.61 27.13 -14.33
CA LYS A 303 -18.24 27.50 -13.95
C LYS A 303 -17.52 26.34 -13.28
N GLU A 304 -18.21 25.62 -12.38
CA GLU A 304 -17.67 24.47 -11.67
C GLU A 304 -17.13 23.40 -12.63
N TYR A 305 -17.97 22.89 -13.56
CA TYR A 305 -17.49 21.86 -14.47
C TYR A 305 -16.49 22.37 -15.52
N LYS A 306 -16.53 23.66 -15.88
CA LYS A 306 -15.51 24.23 -16.78
C LYS A 306 -14.15 24.39 -16.11
N ASP A 307 -14.14 24.75 -14.83
CA ASP A 307 -12.90 24.89 -14.07
C ASP A 307 -12.16 23.57 -13.89
N GLU A 308 -12.86 22.42 -13.87
CA GLU A 308 -12.27 21.09 -13.85
C GLU A 308 -11.50 20.75 -15.14
N PHE A 309 -11.93 21.27 -16.30
CA PHE A 309 -11.33 21.01 -17.60
C PHE A 309 -10.71 22.27 -18.22
N ASP A 310 -10.25 23.20 -17.40
CA ASP A 310 -9.47 24.34 -17.88
C ASP A 310 -8.09 23.87 -18.34
N SER A 311 -7.85 23.92 -19.66
CA SER A 311 -6.57 23.51 -20.29
C SER A 311 -5.34 24.22 -19.72
N LYS A 312 -5.54 25.40 -19.09
CA LYS A 312 -4.45 26.13 -18.42
C LYS A 312 -4.07 25.55 -17.06
N LYS A 313 -4.98 24.82 -16.43
CA LYS A 313 -4.80 24.18 -15.12
C LYS A 313 -4.39 22.71 -15.23
N LEU A 314 -4.63 22.07 -16.38
CA LEU A 314 -4.28 20.68 -16.63
C LEU A 314 -2.87 20.58 -17.24
N ASP A 315 -1.87 20.68 -16.36
CA ASP A 315 -0.46 20.68 -16.78
C ASP A 315 -0.06 19.43 -17.59
N SER A 316 -0.67 18.29 -17.30
CA SER A 316 -0.43 17.01 -17.97
C SER A 316 -0.77 17.02 -19.48
N PHE A 317 -1.55 17.99 -19.97
CA PHE A 317 -1.97 18.10 -21.37
C PHE A 317 -1.40 19.34 -22.09
N LYS A 318 -0.38 19.99 -21.52
CA LYS A 318 0.28 21.14 -22.15
C LYS A 318 1.16 20.73 -23.33
N GLN A 319 1.88 19.62 -23.19
CA GLN A 319 2.80 19.12 -24.22
C GLN A 319 2.03 18.47 -25.39
N SER A 320 2.67 18.39 -26.53
CA SER A 320 2.19 17.51 -27.62
C SER A 320 2.60 16.06 -27.34
N GLU A 321 1.90 15.10 -27.94
CA GLU A 321 2.27 13.69 -27.88
C GLU A 321 3.72 13.44 -28.31
N ALA A 322 4.17 14.11 -29.39
CA ALA A 322 5.55 14.01 -29.85
C ALA A 322 6.56 14.50 -28.80
N GLN A 323 6.27 15.62 -28.13
CA GLN A 323 7.13 16.11 -27.04
C GLN A 323 7.21 15.14 -25.86
N ILE A 324 6.10 14.49 -25.50
CA ILE A 324 6.12 13.46 -24.44
C ILE A 324 6.98 12.28 -24.85
N LEU A 325 6.89 11.83 -26.10
CA LEU A 325 7.72 10.74 -26.60
C LEU A 325 9.20 11.11 -26.61
N GLU A 326 9.55 12.33 -27.00
CA GLU A 326 10.94 12.84 -26.91
C GLU A 326 11.43 12.86 -25.46
N ASP A 327 10.62 13.37 -24.53
CA ASP A 327 10.94 13.38 -23.09
C ASP A 327 11.09 11.96 -22.53
N MET A 328 10.25 11.00 -22.94
CA MET A 328 10.36 9.61 -22.54
C MET A 328 11.66 8.96 -23.04
N GLN A 329 12.08 9.25 -24.30
CA GLN A 329 13.36 8.77 -24.82
C GLN A 329 14.55 9.36 -24.03
N LEU A 330 14.46 10.64 -23.67
CA LEU A 330 15.48 11.27 -22.84
C LEU A 330 15.53 10.64 -21.43
N LEU A 331 14.38 10.48 -20.78
CA LEU A 331 14.29 9.84 -19.46
C LEU A 331 14.83 8.41 -19.47
N LYS A 332 14.47 7.61 -20.49
CA LYS A 332 14.95 6.25 -20.68
C LYS A 332 16.48 6.18 -20.70
N THR A 333 17.14 7.15 -21.33
CA THR A 333 18.61 7.24 -21.42
C THR A 333 19.30 7.33 -20.03
N TYR A 334 18.61 7.85 -19.01
CA TYR A 334 19.16 7.99 -17.66
C TYR A 334 18.57 7.00 -16.68
N LEU A 335 17.26 6.72 -16.77
CA LEU A 335 16.59 5.87 -15.77
C LEU A 335 16.93 4.38 -15.92
N LEU A 336 17.12 3.86 -17.15
CA LEU A 336 17.53 2.47 -17.33
C LEU A 336 18.92 2.18 -16.73
N PRO A 337 19.97 2.97 -17.02
CA PRO A 337 21.25 2.82 -16.34
C PRO A 337 21.17 2.97 -14.82
N LEU A 338 20.34 3.88 -14.32
CA LEU A 338 20.13 4.08 -12.89
C LEU A 338 19.50 2.87 -12.22
N LEU A 339 18.49 2.24 -12.84
CA LEU A 339 17.89 0.99 -12.35
C LEU A 339 18.92 -0.14 -12.36
N SER A 340 19.71 -0.27 -13.44
CA SER A 340 20.75 -1.30 -13.52
C SER A 340 21.86 -1.10 -12.48
N LEU A 341 22.29 0.15 -12.26
CA LEU A 341 23.26 0.50 -11.22
C LEU A 341 22.74 0.17 -9.82
N THR A 342 21.44 0.42 -9.59
CA THR A 342 20.78 0.08 -8.30
C THR A 342 20.75 -1.41 -8.08
N GLU A 343 20.37 -2.21 -9.08
CA GLU A 343 20.29 -3.67 -9.00
C GLU A 343 21.67 -4.28 -8.72
N GLU A 344 22.70 -3.79 -9.39
CA GLU A 344 24.08 -4.24 -9.16
C GLU A 344 24.56 -3.91 -7.73
N PHE A 345 24.25 -2.71 -7.25
CA PHE A 345 24.52 -2.34 -5.86
C PHE A 345 23.77 -3.24 -4.87
N MET A 346 22.48 -3.51 -5.10
CA MET A 346 21.66 -4.40 -4.26
C MET A 346 22.28 -5.78 -4.15
N THR A 347 22.72 -6.36 -5.27
CA THR A 347 23.37 -7.67 -5.32
C THR A 347 24.65 -7.69 -4.49
N ARG A 348 25.54 -6.72 -4.69
CA ARG A 348 26.82 -6.61 -3.96
C ARG A 348 26.60 -6.40 -2.46
N PHE A 349 25.65 -5.55 -2.10
CA PHE A 349 25.35 -5.30 -0.70
C PHE A 349 24.79 -6.55 -0.02
N MET A 350 23.94 -7.32 -0.70
CA MET A 350 23.43 -8.60 -0.20
C MET A 350 24.57 -9.62 0.00
N GLU A 351 25.48 -9.74 -0.96
CA GLU A 351 26.67 -10.63 -0.83
C GLU A 351 27.52 -10.27 0.39
N GLU A 352 27.81 -8.98 0.61
CA GLU A 352 28.60 -8.54 1.74
C GLU A 352 27.87 -8.72 3.09
N LYS A 353 26.54 -8.50 3.12
CA LYS A 353 25.71 -8.82 4.30
C LYS A 353 25.78 -10.30 4.64
N GLN A 354 25.67 -11.19 3.65
CA GLN A 354 25.75 -12.64 3.85
C GLN A 354 27.15 -13.09 4.32
N LYS A 355 28.23 -12.57 3.72
CA LYS A 355 29.61 -12.85 4.17
C LYS A 355 29.83 -12.47 5.63
N ARG A 356 29.24 -11.38 6.09
CA ARG A 356 29.33 -10.91 7.47
C ARG A 356 28.25 -11.50 8.37
N LYS A 357 27.35 -12.35 7.84
CA LYS A 357 26.23 -12.98 8.55
C LYS A 357 25.29 -11.96 9.22
N MET A 358 25.15 -10.79 8.62
CA MET A 358 24.31 -9.70 9.09
C MET A 358 23.29 -9.36 8.01
N LEU A 359 22.00 -9.41 8.34
CA LEU A 359 20.92 -9.07 7.43
C LEU A 359 20.13 -7.87 7.97
N GLU A 360 19.53 -7.11 7.07
CA GLU A 360 18.55 -6.09 7.39
C GLU A 360 17.18 -6.72 7.70
N PHE A 361 16.31 -5.98 8.37
CA PHE A 361 14.92 -6.42 8.59
C PHE A 361 14.18 -6.67 7.28
N SER A 362 14.44 -5.84 6.26
CA SER A 362 13.88 -6.03 4.92
C SER A 362 14.30 -7.35 4.27
N ASP A 363 15.58 -7.72 4.41
CA ASP A 363 16.08 -9.00 3.87
C ASP A 363 15.34 -10.19 4.50
N ILE A 364 15.20 -10.18 5.84
CA ILE A 364 14.47 -11.21 6.58
C ILE A 364 13.02 -11.29 6.12
N SER A 365 12.38 -10.15 5.92
CA SER A 365 10.99 -10.11 5.46
C SER A 365 10.83 -10.65 4.04
N HIS A 366 11.75 -10.33 3.10
CA HIS A 366 11.76 -10.91 1.76
C HIS A 366 12.03 -12.41 1.76
N MET A 367 12.95 -12.88 2.60
CA MET A 367 13.22 -14.30 2.77
C MET A 367 12.02 -15.05 3.34
N ALA A 368 11.32 -14.46 4.32
CA ALA A 368 10.08 -15.02 4.83
C ALA A 368 9.00 -15.07 3.74
N TYR A 369 8.86 -13.98 2.96
CA TYR A 369 7.95 -13.94 1.81
C TYR A 369 8.25 -15.06 0.80
N GLN A 370 9.49 -15.25 0.39
CA GLN A 370 9.90 -16.32 -0.52
C GLN A 370 9.55 -17.70 0.01
N LEU A 371 9.65 -17.91 1.32
CA LEU A 371 9.29 -19.18 1.97
C LEU A 371 7.78 -19.43 1.98
N VAL A 372 6.96 -18.39 2.20
CA VAL A 372 5.53 -18.57 2.46
C VAL A 372 4.62 -18.22 1.28
N CYS A 373 5.07 -17.36 0.33
CA CYS A 373 4.28 -16.91 -0.82
C CYS A 373 4.77 -17.53 -2.13
N ALA A 374 3.85 -18.11 -2.90
CA ALA A 374 4.13 -18.68 -4.22
C ALA A 374 3.85 -17.70 -5.38
N GLY A 375 3.18 -16.58 -5.10
CA GLY A 375 2.72 -15.59 -6.07
C GLY A 375 1.35 -15.05 -5.72
N TYR A 376 0.58 -14.68 -6.75
CA TYR A 376 -0.75 -14.08 -6.59
C TYR A 376 -1.79 -14.83 -7.43
N ASP A 377 -3.02 -14.87 -6.92
CA ASP A 377 -4.18 -15.34 -7.68
C ASP A 377 -4.72 -14.23 -8.63
N GLU A 378 -5.81 -14.54 -9.35
CA GLU A 378 -6.47 -13.62 -10.28
C GLU A 378 -6.99 -12.34 -9.60
N ASP A 379 -7.29 -12.40 -8.30
CA ASP A 379 -7.76 -11.28 -7.49
C ASP A 379 -6.60 -10.47 -6.86
N GLY A 380 -5.35 -10.85 -7.14
CA GLY A 380 -4.16 -10.23 -6.58
C GLY A 380 -3.93 -10.57 -5.09
N THR A 381 -4.47 -11.71 -4.62
CA THR A 381 -4.25 -12.21 -3.27
C THR A 381 -3.03 -13.11 -3.23
N ALA A 382 -2.19 -12.97 -2.20
CA ALA A 382 -1.01 -13.83 -2.02
C ALA A 382 -1.40 -15.31 -1.86
N VAL A 383 -0.81 -16.15 -2.69
CA VAL A 383 -1.01 -17.61 -2.69
C VAL A 383 0.09 -18.26 -1.86
N PRO A 384 -0.23 -19.09 -0.85
CA PRO A 384 0.79 -19.73 -0.03
C PRO A 384 1.54 -20.85 -0.74
N THR A 385 2.83 -21.00 -0.39
CA THR A 385 3.63 -22.20 -0.65
C THR A 385 3.17 -23.35 0.26
N GLU A 386 3.74 -24.55 0.11
CA GLU A 386 3.52 -25.66 1.05
C GLU A 386 4.02 -25.31 2.48
N ILE A 387 5.11 -24.53 2.60
CA ILE A 387 5.57 -23.99 3.89
C ILE A 387 4.53 -23.03 4.45
N GLY A 388 4.03 -22.08 3.63
CA GLY A 388 2.99 -21.16 4.02
C GLY A 388 1.72 -21.86 4.53
N LYS A 389 1.27 -22.91 3.83
CA LYS A 389 0.15 -23.76 4.27
C LYS A 389 0.42 -24.50 5.58
N THR A 390 1.65 -25.00 5.76
CA THR A 390 2.07 -25.67 6.99
C THR A 390 2.02 -24.72 8.18
N ILE A 391 2.48 -23.47 8.01
CA ILE A 391 2.43 -22.44 9.04
C ILE A 391 0.97 -22.01 9.27
N ALA A 392 0.18 -21.81 8.22
CA ALA A 392 -1.25 -21.46 8.33
C ALA A 392 -2.07 -22.48 9.14
N ASN A 393 -1.68 -23.75 9.10
CA ASN A 393 -2.35 -24.80 9.87
C ASN A 393 -2.05 -24.74 11.38
N ARG A 394 -1.08 -23.96 11.82
CA ARG A 394 -0.76 -23.78 13.25
C ARG A 394 -1.71 -22.82 13.94
N TYR A 395 -2.30 -21.88 13.16
CA TYR A 395 -3.04 -20.77 13.72
C TYR A 395 -4.55 -20.88 13.44
N GLU A 396 -5.31 -20.86 14.51
CA GLU A 396 -6.76 -20.74 14.45
C GLU A 396 -7.18 -19.31 14.15
N GLU A 397 -6.50 -18.33 14.74
CA GLU A 397 -6.74 -16.91 14.45
C GLU A 397 -5.44 -16.10 14.48
N ILE A 398 -5.36 -15.11 13.59
CA ILE A 398 -4.25 -14.18 13.47
C ILE A 398 -4.73 -12.79 13.85
N TYR A 399 -4.08 -12.20 14.85
CA TYR A 399 -4.37 -10.87 15.37
C TYR A 399 -3.30 -9.87 14.95
N ILE A 400 -3.72 -8.74 14.39
CA ILE A 400 -2.80 -7.70 13.91
C ILE A 400 -3.20 -6.38 14.58
N ASP A 401 -2.35 -5.88 15.48
CA ASP A 401 -2.52 -4.57 16.11
C ASP A 401 -1.82 -3.49 15.26
N GLU A 402 -2.33 -2.27 15.30
CA GLU A 402 -1.88 -1.12 14.53
C GLU A 402 -1.76 -1.41 13.01
N TYR A 403 -2.78 -2.09 12.47
CA TYR A 403 -2.79 -2.56 11.08
C TYR A 403 -2.58 -1.47 10.02
N GLN A 404 -2.89 -0.19 10.33
CA GLN A 404 -2.63 0.95 9.44
C GLN A 404 -1.15 1.18 9.15
N ASP A 405 -0.24 0.61 9.95
CA ASP A 405 1.20 0.76 9.79
C ASP A 405 1.85 -0.41 9.03
N SER A 406 1.06 -1.36 8.54
CA SER A 406 1.53 -2.47 7.70
C SER A 406 1.94 -2.00 6.30
N ASN A 407 2.89 -2.70 5.68
CA ASN A 407 3.26 -2.55 4.28
C ASN A 407 2.79 -3.75 3.44
N TYR A 408 2.93 -3.67 2.10
CA TYR A 408 2.48 -4.74 1.20
C TYR A 408 3.18 -6.08 1.45
N LEU A 409 4.49 -6.07 1.72
CA LEU A 409 5.26 -7.28 2.01
C LEU A 409 4.74 -8.00 3.26
N GLN A 410 4.48 -7.24 4.33
CA GLN A 410 3.92 -7.77 5.58
C GLN A 410 2.49 -8.27 5.40
N GLU A 411 1.69 -7.55 4.62
CA GLU A 411 0.32 -7.96 4.28
C GLU A 411 0.30 -9.30 3.54
N ASP A 412 1.18 -9.49 2.57
CA ASP A 412 1.25 -10.71 1.79
C ASP A 412 1.73 -11.90 2.63
N ILE A 413 2.74 -11.70 3.48
CA ILE A 413 3.21 -12.74 4.42
C ILE A 413 2.07 -13.18 5.35
N LEU A 414 1.37 -12.22 5.97
CA LEU A 414 0.27 -12.52 6.90
C LEU A 414 -0.92 -13.19 6.19
N THR A 415 -1.21 -12.77 4.95
CA THR A 415 -2.24 -13.40 4.12
C THR A 415 -1.87 -14.82 3.75
N ALA A 416 -0.61 -15.09 3.37
CA ALA A 416 -0.14 -16.42 2.99
C ALA A 416 -0.15 -17.41 4.17
N VAL A 417 0.09 -16.93 5.40
CA VAL A 417 0.03 -17.77 6.62
C VAL A 417 -1.35 -17.76 7.28
N SER A 418 -2.36 -17.11 6.67
CA SER A 418 -3.74 -17.13 7.12
C SER A 418 -4.52 -18.34 6.59
N GLY A 419 -5.75 -18.49 7.06
CA GLY A 419 -6.68 -19.51 6.58
C GLY A 419 -7.30 -19.23 5.21
N LYS A 420 -7.02 -18.07 4.61
CA LYS A 420 -7.72 -17.58 3.41
C LYS A 420 -7.66 -18.53 2.22
N SER A 421 -6.52 -19.19 1.98
CA SER A 421 -6.37 -20.18 0.90
C SER A 421 -7.24 -21.43 1.07
N ARG A 422 -7.82 -21.65 2.25
CA ARG A 422 -8.71 -22.76 2.61
C ARG A 422 -10.15 -22.30 2.85
N ASP A 423 -10.47 -21.06 2.46
CA ASP A 423 -11.74 -20.39 2.75
C ASP A 423 -12.07 -20.29 4.25
N VAL A 424 -11.00 -20.18 5.09
CA VAL A 424 -11.12 -19.95 6.52
C VAL A 424 -10.87 -18.48 6.82
N HIS A 425 -11.87 -17.83 7.42
CA HIS A 425 -11.84 -16.41 7.75
C HIS A 425 -11.33 -16.22 9.18
N ASN A 426 -10.01 -16.07 9.33
CA ASN A 426 -9.35 -16.09 10.64
C ASN A 426 -8.40 -14.91 10.90
N MET A 427 -8.58 -13.80 10.20
CA MET A 427 -7.77 -12.60 10.45
C MET A 427 -8.56 -11.57 11.26
N PHE A 428 -7.95 -11.09 12.33
CA PHE A 428 -8.46 -10.00 13.15
C PHE A 428 -7.50 -8.82 13.10
N MET A 429 -7.91 -7.75 12.46
CA MET A 429 -7.11 -6.56 12.23
C MET A 429 -7.71 -5.37 12.97
N VAL A 430 -6.89 -4.64 13.74
CA VAL A 430 -7.34 -3.43 14.42
C VAL A 430 -6.39 -2.27 14.13
N GLY A 431 -6.98 -1.08 13.91
CA GLY A 431 -6.18 0.10 13.61
C GLY A 431 -6.98 1.39 13.50
N ASP A 432 -6.25 2.48 13.29
CA ASP A 432 -6.80 3.81 13.02
C ASP A 432 -5.95 4.52 11.96
N VAL A 433 -6.49 4.69 10.77
CA VAL A 433 -5.78 5.36 9.66
C VAL A 433 -5.28 6.76 10.04
N LYS A 434 -6.00 7.47 10.93
CA LYS A 434 -5.61 8.80 11.39
C LYS A 434 -4.38 8.80 12.30
N GLN A 435 -4.02 7.63 12.85
CA GLN A 435 -2.85 7.44 13.71
C GLN A 435 -1.63 6.89 12.96
N SER A 436 -1.71 6.70 11.65
CA SER A 436 -0.54 6.26 10.87
C SER A 436 0.53 7.36 10.87
N ILE A 437 1.62 7.12 11.60
CA ILE A 437 2.78 8.02 11.70
C ILE A 437 4.07 7.39 11.18
N TYR A 438 4.03 6.10 10.78
CA TYR A 438 5.20 5.34 10.37
C TYR A 438 5.43 5.30 8.86
N ARG A 439 4.98 6.33 8.11
CA ARG A 439 5.21 6.44 6.67
C ARG A 439 6.71 6.38 6.31
N PHE A 440 7.58 6.86 7.20
CA PHE A 440 9.04 6.75 7.05
C PHE A 440 9.57 5.31 7.14
N ARG A 441 8.77 4.35 7.67
CA ARG A 441 9.01 2.90 7.62
C ARG A 441 8.25 2.21 6.51
N MET A 442 7.89 2.93 5.46
CA MET A 442 7.15 2.45 4.30
C MET A 442 5.75 1.90 4.64
N ALA A 443 5.14 2.33 5.77
CA ALA A 443 3.75 2.03 6.07
C ALA A 443 2.82 2.48 4.93
N ARG A 444 1.80 1.66 4.64
CA ARG A 444 0.85 1.83 3.54
C ARG A 444 -0.60 1.88 4.07
N PRO A 445 -1.03 3.01 4.64
CA PRO A 445 -2.38 3.14 5.18
C PRO A 445 -3.48 2.85 4.16
N GLU A 446 -3.16 2.96 2.87
CA GLU A 446 -4.06 2.60 1.78
C GLU A 446 -4.49 1.13 1.80
N ILE A 447 -3.70 0.22 2.38
CA ILE A 447 -4.08 -1.19 2.56
C ILE A 447 -5.30 -1.27 3.48
N PHE A 448 -5.25 -0.57 4.61
CA PHE A 448 -6.38 -0.48 5.54
C PHE A 448 -7.62 0.12 4.86
N VAL A 449 -7.46 1.24 4.16
CA VAL A 449 -8.56 1.94 3.48
C VAL A 449 -9.22 1.06 2.41
N LYS A 450 -8.42 0.35 1.60
CA LYS A 450 -8.94 -0.59 0.59
C LYS A 450 -9.80 -1.69 1.22
N LYS A 451 -9.31 -2.34 2.29
CA LYS A 451 -10.08 -3.36 3.02
C LYS A 451 -11.32 -2.75 3.67
N TYR A 452 -11.20 -1.59 4.32
CA TYR A 452 -12.34 -0.91 4.94
C TYR A 452 -13.46 -0.58 3.95
N ASN A 453 -13.11 -0.19 2.72
CA ASN A 453 -14.09 0.08 1.66
C ASN A 453 -14.69 -1.21 1.07
N ARG A 454 -13.92 -2.29 1.03
CA ARG A 454 -14.36 -3.60 0.50
C ARG A 454 -15.25 -4.36 1.48
N TYR A 455 -14.92 -4.37 2.77
CA TYR A 455 -15.60 -5.15 3.79
C TYR A 455 -16.98 -4.55 4.10
N GLN A 456 -17.93 -5.42 4.44
CA GLN A 456 -19.31 -5.06 4.74
C GLN A 456 -19.58 -5.08 6.26
N ALA A 457 -20.80 -4.73 6.67
CA ALA A 457 -21.22 -4.86 8.07
C ALA A 457 -21.54 -6.33 8.43
N GLU A 458 -21.87 -7.14 7.44
CA GLU A 458 -22.25 -8.55 7.55
C GLU A 458 -21.52 -9.38 6.49
N GLY A 459 -21.42 -10.70 6.70
CA GLY A 459 -20.73 -11.63 5.82
C GLY A 459 -19.49 -12.25 6.46
N ASN A 460 -18.58 -12.78 5.64
CA ASN A 460 -17.34 -13.43 6.07
C ASN A 460 -16.21 -12.44 6.36
N ASP A 461 -16.15 -11.36 5.57
CA ASP A 461 -15.19 -10.26 5.73
C ASP A 461 -15.93 -9.02 6.22
N ILE A 462 -15.87 -8.74 7.50
CA ILE A 462 -16.63 -7.66 8.13
C ILE A 462 -15.76 -6.52 8.63
N LYS A 463 -16.36 -5.31 8.63
CA LYS A 463 -15.78 -4.15 9.30
C LYS A 463 -16.65 -3.69 10.46
N ILE A 464 -16.00 -3.36 11.57
CA ILE A 464 -16.65 -2.82 12.75
C ILE A 464 -15.99 -1.51 13.11
N ARG A 465 -16.79 -0.45 13.32
CA ARG A 465 -16.29 0.84 13.79
C ARG A 465 -16.64 0.99 15.26
N THR A 466 -15.62 1.10 16.10
CA THR A 466 -15.80 1.41 17.53
C THR A 466 -15.59 2.92 17.73
N GLU A 467 -16.57 3.58 18.34
CA GLU A 467 -16.48 4.97 18.74
C GLU A 467 -15.89 5.07 20.16
N SER A 468 -15.20 6.17 20.46
CA SER A 468 -14.61 6.44 21.78
C SER A 468 -15.67 6.85 22.79
#